data_84bd90a68c858232556980266ee51d5e
#
_entry.id   84bd90a68c858232556980266ee51d5e
#
_cell.length_a   1.000
_cell.length_b   1.000
_cell.length_c   1.000
_cell.angle_alpha   90.00
_cell.angle_beta   90.00
_cell.angle_gamma   90.00
#
_symmetry.space_group_name_H-M   'P 1'
#
loop_
_entity.id
_entity.type
_entity.pdbx_description
1 polymer ?
#
loop_
_entity_poly.entity_id
_entity_poly.type
_entity_poly.pdbx_seq_one_letter_code
_entity_poly.pdbx_strand_id
1 'polypeptide(L)'
;MSKKYLWVLLILILPTFSLMLKNGIYTMHDFHIFRQQQFDKCLSQGYFPCRWAADAGLGYGEPVFNFYGQFPYWVGQIFRESGLQIIDSVKINFILTLVLSAVAMFFLARRFWGNLG
;
A
#
# COMPACT_ATOMS: atom_id res chain seq x y z
N MET A 1 -16.85 -13.03 -21.38
CA MET A 1 -15.59 -12.25 -21.28
C MET A 1 -14.41 -13.18 -21.37
N SER A 2 -13.53 -12.98 -22.31
CA SER A 2 -12.33 -13.82 -22.38
C SER A 2 -11.42 -13.46 -21.19
N LYS A 3 -11.15 -14.41 -20.31
CA LYS A 3 -10.17 -14.30 -19.22
C LYS A 3 -8.79 -13.84 -19.72
N LYS A 4 -8.57 -13.96 -21.06
CA LYS A 4 -7.33 -13.53 -21.72
C LYS A 4 -6.98 -12.05 -21.50
N TYR A 5 -7.96 -11.14 -21.58
CA TYR A 5 -7.68 -9.70 -21.42
C TYR A 5 -7.26 -9.33 -19.99
N LEU A 6 -7.81 -10.02 -18.98
CA LEU A 6 -7.37 -9.82 -17.60
C LEU A 6 -5.92 -10.29 -17.40
N TRP A 7 -5.55 -11.44 -17.98
CA TRP A 7 -4.17 -11.94 -17.92
C TRP A 7 -3.19 -11.01 -18.66
N VAL A 8 -3.59 -10.49 -19.83
CA VAL A 8 -2.77 -9.49 -20.55
C VAL A 8 -2.56 -8.25 -19.68
N LEU A 9 -3.60 -7.73 -19.04
CA LEU A 9 -3.48 -6.60 -18.12
C LEU A 9 -2.51 -6.89 -16.97
N LEU A 10 -2.63 -8.05 -16.32
CA LEU A 10 -1.76 -8.44 -15.22
C LEU A 10 -0.30 -8.55 -15.66
N ILE A 11 -0.04 -9.06 -16.88
CA ILE A 11 1.31 -9.12 -17.44
C ILE A 11 1.85 -7.72 -17.73
N LEU A 12 1.04 -6.83 -18.30
CA LEU A 12 1.44 -5.46 -18.62
C LEU A 12 1.76 -4.62 -17.38
N ILE A 13 1.16 -4.92 -16.24
CA ILE A 13 1.43 -4.20 -15.00
C ILE A 13 2.69 -4.69 -14.25
N LEU A 14 3.19 -5.89 -14.56
CA LEU A 14 4.38 -6.46 -13.89
C LEU A 14 5.60 -5.52 -13.86
N PRO A 15 5.96 -4.81 -14.94
CA PRO A 15 7.10 -3.91 -14.93
C PRO A 15 6.97 -2.77 -13.91
N THR A 16 5.75 -2.30 -13.62
CA THR A 16 5.52 -1.14 -12.74
C THR A 16 5.94 -1.38 -11.30
N PHE A 17 5.88 -2.63 -10.82
CA PHE A 17 6.28 -2.99 -9.46
C PHE A 17 7.45 -3.97 -9.40
N SER A 18 8.07 -4.28 -10.54
CA SER A 18 9.19 -5.24 -10.59
C SER A 18 10.35 -4.88 -9.66
N LEU A 19 10.64 -3.57 -9.50
CA LEU A 19 11.67 -3.09 -8.59
C LEU A 19 11.29 -3.28 -7.10
N MET A 20 10.00 -3.32 -6.78
CA MET A 20 9.54 -3.56 -5.41
C MET A 20 9.74 -5.02 -4.98
N LEU A 21 9.91 -5.94 -5.93
CA LEU A 21 10.20 -7.35 -5.63
C LEU A 21 11.66 -7.59 -5.18
N LYS A 22 12.54 -6.60 -5.39
CA LYS A 22 13.93 -6.68 -4.93
C LYS A 22 14.03 -6.38 -3.44
N ASN A 23 15.03 -6.95 -2.78
CA ASN A 23 15.34 -6.61 -1.40
C ASN A 23 15.79 -5.15 -1.28
N GLY A 24 15.37 -4.48 -0.21
CA GLY A 24 15.73 -3.07 0.05
C GLY A 24 14.67 -2.07 -0.39
N ILE A 25 15.01 -0.78 -0.33
CA ILE A 25 14.11 0.36 -0.57
C ILE A 25 14.53 1.02 -1.88
N TYR A 26 14.00 0.55 -3.03
CA TYR A 26 14.44 1.05 -4.33
C TYR A 26 13.54 2.11 -4.96
N THR A 27 12.23 2.09 -4.68
CA THR A 27 11.23 2.91 -5.39
C THR A 27 10.25 3.58 -4.46
N MET A 28 10.40 3.37 -3.16
CA MET A 28 9.51 3.96 -2.15
C MET A 28 10.19 5.13 -1.48
N HIS A 29 9.41 6.16 -1.20
CA HIS A 29 9.83 7.20 -0.29
C HIS A 29 9.91 6.61 1.14
N ASP A 30 11.00 6.85 1.84
CA ASP A 30 11.26 6.39 3.21
C ASP A 30 10.15 6.82 4.21
N PHE A 31 9.48 7.94 3.96
CA PHE A 31 8.34 8.41 4.73
C PHE A 31 7.20 7.40 4.86
N HIS A 32 6.94 6.57 3.86
CA HIS A 32 5.88 5.56 3.94
C HIS A 32 6.24 4.46 4.93
N ILE A 33 7.51 4.06 4.95
CA ILE A 33 8.04 3.06 5.89
C ILE A 33 8.01 3.63 7.30
N PHE A 34 8.50 4.86 7.48
CA PHE A 34 8.48 5.55 8.76
C PHE A 34 7.06 5.66 9.32
N ARG A 35 6.10 6.10 8.51
CA ARG A 35 4.70 6.20 8.95
C ARG A 35 4.09 4.85 9.32
N GLN A 36 4.36 3.80 8.55
CA GLN A 36 3.90 2.45 8.90
C GLN A 36 4.52 1.98 10.21
N GLN A 37 5.79 2.27 10.45
CA GLN A 37 6.47 1.96 11.71
C GLN A 37 5.84 2.72 12.88
N GLN A 38 5.53 4.02 12.71
CA GLN A 38 4.87 4.80 13.74
C GLN A 38 3.46 4.30 14.04
N PHE A 39 2.76 3.83 13.02
CA PHE A 39 1.43 3.25 13.17
C PHE A 39 1.48 1.92 13.94
N ASP A 40 2.40 1.03 13.57
CA ASP A 40 2.67 -0.24 14.26
C ASP A 40 3.03 0.00 15.74
N LYS A 41 3.95 0.94 16.01
CA LYS A 41 4.35 1.34 17.35
C LYS A 41 3.17 1.88 18.19
N CYS A 42 2.36 2.73 17.59
CA CYS A 42 1.20 3.32 18.24
C CYS A 42 0.19 2.23 18.68
N LEU A 43 -0.10 1.27 17.79
CA LEU A 43 -1.02 0.16 18.10
C LEU A 43 -0.42 -0.79 19.14
N SER A 44 0.88 -1.11 19.05
CA SER A 44 1.55 -1.98 20.03
C SER A 44 1.57 -1.40 21.44
N GLN A 45 1.50 -0.07 21.57
CA GLN A 45 1.35 0.64 22.84
C GLN A 45 -0.11 0.71 23.34
N GLY A 46 -1.06 0.14 22.58
CA GLY A 46 -2.47 0.08 22.98
C GLY A 46 -3.28 1.32 22.63
N TYR A 47 -2.73 2.27 21.86
CA TYR A 47 -3.48 3.46 21.44
C TYR A 47 -4.40 3.15 20.26
N PHE A 48 -5.70 3.38 20.45
CA PHE A 48 -6.71 3.21 19.42
C PHE A 48 -7.79 4.32 19.51
N PRO A 49 -8.12 5.03 18.42
CA PRO A 49 -7.43 5.04 17.13
C PRO A 49 -6.04 5.70 17.21
N CYS A 50 -5.12 5.24 16.38
CA CYS A 50 -3.79 5.84 16.32
C CYS A 50 -3.87 7.23 15.69
N ARG A 51 -3.42 8.26 16.39
CA ARG A 51 -3.45 9.65 15.91
C ARG A 51 -2.08 10.33 15.91
N TRP A 52 -1.16 9.82 16.72
CA TRP A 52 0.10 10.45 17.04
C TRP A 52 1.28 9.60 16.56
N ALA A 53 2.22 10.20 15.85
CA ALA A 53 3.49 9.60 15.47
C ALA A 53 4.56 10.09 16.46
N ALA A 54 4.91 9.27 17.44
CA ALA A 54 5.72 9.69 18.58
C ALA A 54 7.14 10.12 18.21
N ASP A 55 7.75 9.49 17.21
CA ASP A 55 9.14 9.77 16.81
C ASP A 55 9.23 10.80 15.66
N ALA A 56 8.09 11.34 15.19
CA ALA A 56 8.08 12.39 14.19
C ALA A 56 8.54 13.74 14.77
N GLY A 57 8.79 14.73 13.92
CA GLY A 57 9.19 16.07 14.37
C GLY A 57 10.44 16.07 15.25
N LEU A 58 11.49 15.37 14.83
CA LEU A 58 12.74 15.23 15.59
C LEU A 58 12.56 14.63 17.01
N GLY A 59 11.54 13.80 17.20
CA GLY A 59 11.25 13.16 18.48
C GLY A 59 10.25 13.92 19.36
N TYR A 60 9.75 15.07 18.91
CA TYR A 60 8.69 15.80 19.61
C TYR A 60 7.30 15.23 19.38
N GLY A 61 7.17 14.41 18.34
CA GLY A 61 5.90 13.81 17.92
C GLY A 61 5.07 14.74 17.04
N GLU A 62 4.24 14.14 16.20
CA GLU A 62 3.35 14.86 15.30
C GLU A 62 1.98 14.16 15.18
N PRO A 63 0.87 14.91 15.03
CA PRO A 63 -0.46 14.34 14.84
C PRO A 63 -0.70 13.86 13.41
N VAL A 64 0.27 13.13 12.83
CA VAL A 64 0.29 12.72 11.41
C VAL A 64 -1.01 12.04 10.99
N PHE A 65 -1.51 11.13 11.82
CA PHE A 65 -2.66 10.29 11.48
C PHE A 65 -4.02 11.00 11.64
N ASN A 66 -4.03 12.26 12.09
CA ASN A 66 -5.24 13.11 12.01
C ASN A 66 -5.40 13.74 10.63
N PHE A 67 -4.31 13.93 9.90
CA PHE A 67 -4.30 14.62 8.61
C PHE A 67 -4.17 13.67 7.42
N TYR A 68 -3.57 12.49 7.63
CA TYR A 68 -3.42 11.47 6.61
C TYR A 68 -4.45 10.34 6.81
N GLY A 69 -5.06 9.90 5.71
CA GLY A 69 -5.98 8.76 5.74
C GLY A 69 -5.32 7.51 6.31
N GLN A 70 -5.92 6.91 7.33
CA GLN A 70 -5.33 5.77 8.03
C GLN A 70 -5.49 4.45 7.28
N PHE A 71 -6.39 4.36 6.31
CA PHE A 71 -6.73 3.11 5.63
C PHE A 71 -5.53 2.35 5.06
N PRO A 72 -4.57 2.99 4.35
CA PRO A 72 -3.38 2.28 3.85
C PRO A 72 -2.53 1.67 4.97
N TYR A 73 -2.44 2.33 6.12
CA TYR A 73 -1.67 1.83 7.26
C TYR A 73 -2.36 0.65 7.93
N TRP A 74 -3.70 0.61 7.97
CA TRP A 74 -4.44 -0.55 8.42
C TRP A 74 -4.20 -1.77 7.53
N VAL A 75 -4.22 -1.58 6.20
CA VAL A 75 -3.89 -2.66 5.26
C VAL A 75 -2.44 -3.15 5.48
N GLY A 76 -1.49 -2.23 5.63
CA GLY A 76 -0.10 -2.57 5.95
C GLY A 76 0.02 -3.31 7.28
N GLN A 77 -0.79 -2.96 8.29
CA GLN A 77 -0.79 -3.61 9.59
C GLN A 77 -1.27 -5.06 9.52
N ILE A 78 -2.25 -5.38 8.68
CA ILE A 78 -2.69 -6.77 8.47
C ILE A 78 -1.50 -7.64 8.03
N PHE A 79 -0.66 -7.13 7.12
CA PHE A 79 0.54 -7.84 6.68
C PHE A 79 1.60 -7.92 7.79
N ARG A 80 1.74 -6.88 8.61
CA ARG A 80 2.62 -6.90 9.80
C ARG A 80 2.21 -7.99 10.80
N GLU A 81 0.94 -8.06 11.14
CA GLU A 81 0.40 -9.07 12.07
C GLU A 81 0.55 -10.50 11.54
N SER A 82 0.64 -10.68 10.20
CA SER A 82 0.96 -11.98 9.60
C SER A 82 2.45 -12.37 9.70
N GLY A 83 3.30 -11.52 10.32
CA GLY A 83 4.71 -11.79 10.56
C GLY A 83 5.68 -11.18 9.53
N LEU A 84 5.19 -10.39 8.57
CA LEU A 84 6.04 -9.73 7.57
C LEU A 84 6.80 -8.55 8.20
N GLN A 85 7.98 -8.24 7.64
CA GLN A 85 8.71 -7.03 8.00
C GLN A 85 7.97 -5.77 7.53
N ILE A 86 8.22 -4.62 8.18
CA ILE A 86 7.57 -3.35 7.84
C ILE A 86 7.80 -2.96 6.39
N ILE A 87 9.02 -3.12 5.88
CA ILE A 87 9.37 -2.81 4.49
C ILE A 87 8.54 -3.65 3.51
N ASP A 88 8.43 -4.95 3.76
CA ASP A 88 7.68 -5.86 2.90
C ASP A 88 6.18 -5.61 2.98
N SER A 89 5.65 -5.28 4.15
CA SER A 89 4.25 -4.89 4.34
C SER A 89 3.89 -3.65 3.52
N VAL A 90 4.76 -2.65 3.50
CA VAL A 90 4.58 -1.42 2.70
C VAL A 90 4.67 -1.75 1.21
N LYS A 91 5.64 -2.55 0.77
CA LYS A 91 5.77 -2.98 -0.63
C LYS A 91 4.52 -3.70 -1.13
N ILE A 92 4.05 -4.68 -0.37
CA ILE A 92 2.84 -5.44 -0.71
C ILE A 92 1.63 -4.51 -0.80
N ASN A 93 1.51 -3.56 0.11
CA ASN A 93 0.43 -2.58 0.08
C ASN A 93 0.45 -1.74 -1.21
N PHE A 94 1.63 -1.29 -1.66
CA PHE A 94 1.79 -0.58 -2.94
C PHE A 94 1.45 -1.46 -4.14
N ILE A 95 1.95 -2.69 -4.18
CA ILE A 95 1.66 -3.65 -5.25
C ILE A 95 0.15 -3.92 -5.31
N LEU A 96 -0.48 -4.18 -4.17
CA LEU A 96 -1.90 -4.42 -4.06
C LEU A 96 -2.72 -3.23 -4.61
N THR A 97 -2.35 -2.01 -4.23
CA THR A 97 -3.01 -0.78 -4.68
C THR A 97 -2.89 -0.61 -6.19
N LEU A 98 -1.72 -0.83 -6.77
CA LEU A 98 -1.49 -0.75 -8.22
C LEU A 98 -2.32 -1.79 -8.98
N VAL A 99 -2.31 -3.04 -8.51
CA VAL A 99 -3.09 -4.12 -9.13
C VAL A 99 -4.59 -3.85 -9.05
N LEU A 100 -5.08 -3.46 -7.88
CA LEU A 100 -6.50 -3.14 -7.70
C LEU A 100 -6.94 -1.95 -8.54
N SER A 101 -6.11 -0.90 -8.64
CA SER A 101 -6.36 0.27 -9.48
C SER A 101 -6.47 -0.12 -10.96
N ALA A 102 -5.55 -0.94 -11.47
CA ALA A 102 -5.57 -1.39 -12.85
C ALA A 102 -6.79 -2.28 -13.15
N VAL A 103 -7.12 -3.19 -12.24
CA VAL A 103 -8.30 -4.05 -12.38
C VAL A 103 -9.59 -3.23 -12.34
N ALA A 104 -9.70 -2.27 -11.41
CA ALA A 104 -10.85 -1.36 -11.32
C ALA A 104 -11.00 -0.53 -12.60
N MET A 105 -9.89 0.03 -13.11
CA MET A 105 -9.90 0.81 -14.35
C MET A 105 -10.29 -0.04 -15.57
N PHE A 106 -9.83 -1.30 -15.62
CA PHE A 106 -10.22 -2.24 -16.66
C PHE A 106 -11.74 -2.49 -16.67
N PHE A 107 -12.35 -2.71 -15.51
CA PHE A 107 -13.80 -2.91 -15.44
C PHE A 107 -14.57 -1.63 -15.77
N LEU A 108 -14.07 -0.47 -15.35
CA LEU A 108 -14.65 0.81 -15.67
C LEU A 108 -14.62 1.09 -17.18
N ALA A 109 -13.45 0.96 -17.79
CA ALA A 109 -13.27 1.13 -19.23
C ALA A 109 -14.18 0.20 -20.04
N ARG A 110 -14.28 -1.04 -19.62
CA ARG A 110 -15.18 -2.01 -20.22
C ARG A 110 -16.66 -1.61 -20.10
N ARG A 111 -17.07 -1.00 -19.01
CA ARG A 111 -18.44 -0.53 -18.81
C ARG A 111 -18.79 0.59 -19.80
N PHE A 112 -17.85 1.50 -20.09
CA PHE A 112 -18.09 2.64 -20.97
C PHE A 112 -17.92 2.32 -22.46
N TRP A 113 -16.93 1.53 -22.81
CA TRP A 113 -16.62 1.25 -24.24
C TRP A 113 -17.12 -0.11 -24.73
N GLY A 114 -17.76 -0.90 -23.87
CA GLY A 114 -18.32 -2.20 -24.23
C GLY A 114 -17.26 -3.28 -24.48
N ASN A 115 -17.70 -4.41 -25.01
CA ASN A 115 -16.80 -5.39 -25.58
C ASN A 115 -16.42 -4.88 -26.97
N LEU A 116 -15.26 -4.26 -27.10
CA LEU A 116 -14.63 -4.16 -28.41
C LEU A 116 -14.37 -5.59 -28.86
N GLY A 117 -15.20 -6.03 -29.81
CA GLY A 117 -15.41 -7.39 -30.24
C GLY A 117 -14.19 -8.14 -30.68
#